data_58324f9f3ad18005556981b744176015
#
_entry.id   58324f9f3ad18005556981b744176015
#
_cell.length_a   1.000
_cell.length_b   1.000
_cell.length_c   1.000
_cell.angle_alpha   90.00
_cell.angle_beta   90.00
_cell.angle_gamma   90.00
#
_symmetry.space_group_name_H-M   'P 1'
#
loop_
_entity.id
_entity.type
_entity.pdbx_description
1 polymer ?
#
loop_
_entity_poly.entity_id
_entity_poly.type
_entity_poly.pdbx_seq_one_letter_code
_entity_poly.pdbx_strand_id
1 'polypeptide(L)'
;KAVRNMITAIHEQTGTPQKPVDWSEPDLWISERLTGEDADIARRIWDTDNHILNPRHSYGCYLFLNYPQFELMESTPDDIWQPTSRGQKFLQDDEKTLRSLDDQEGILQLLELLAGREMSRRADLLPEWQAFLHQHSKFASASSVKSTLYSRLYNLIDRDMVNREGMSYRITDTGRAWLGKALPARKSDPRKELLEAVKRYNKQQKELLREQISTMNPYKFEQLVGQLLEAMGYEQVEVTKASGDKGVDVIGQVQVGITTITEVVQVKRMQNTITRPY
;
A
#
# COMPACT_ATOMS: atom_id res chain seq x y z
N LYS A 1 -16.54 -2.42 15.00
CA LYS A 1 -16.35 -2.99 16.36
C LYS A 1 -14.87 -3.25 16.63
N ALA A 2 -14.18 -4.12 15.87
CA ALA A 2 -12.78 -4.49 16.11
C ALA A 2 -11.82 -3.28 16.23
N VAL A 3 -11.87 -2.31 15.31
CA VAL A 3 -11.02 -1.11 15.36
C VAL A 3 -11.28 -0.27 16.60
N ARG A 4 -12.52 -0.15 17.06
CA ARG A 4 -12.85 0.56 18.31
C ARG A 4 -12.24 -0.11 19.51
N ASN A 5 -12.46 -1.41 19.64
CA ASN A 5 -11.86 -2.19 20.73
C ASN A 5 -10.33 -2.05 20.74
N MET A 6 -9.72 -2.06 19.55
CA MET A 6 -8.29 -1.86 19.39
C MET A 6 -7.83 -0.48 19.90
N ILE A 7 -8.51 0.61 19.51
CA ILE A 7 -8.17 1.98 19.95
C ILE A 7 -8.28 2.07 21.47
N THR A 8 -9.38 1.58 22.05
CA THR A 8 -9.60 1.59 23.50
C THR A 8 -8.53 0.78 24.20
N ALA A 9 -8.27 -0.45 23.76
CA ALA A 9 -7.28 -1.33 24.37
C ALA A 9 -5.87 -0.73 24.30
N ILE A 10 -5.44 -0.17 23.17
CA ILE A 10 -4.12 0.45 23.04
C ILE A 10 -4.00 1.65 23.98
N HIS A 11 -5.02 2.50 24.06
CA HIS A 11 -5.02 3.66 24.95
C HIS A 11 -4.93 3.26 26.43
N GLU A 12 -5.67 2.23 26.82
CA GLU A 12 -5.64 1.71 28.19
C GLU A 12 -4.31 1.03 28.56
N GLN A 13 -3.65 0.42 27.57
CA GLN A 13 -2.44 -0.38 27.75
C GLN A 13 -1.15 0.43 27.78
N THR A 14 -1.08 1.58 27.10
CA THR A 14 0.16 2.34 26.98
C THR A 14 0.56 3.12 28.23
N GLY A 15 -0.24 3.04 29.31
CA GLY A 15 0.06 3.69 30.58
C GLY A 15 -0.22 5.18 30.58
N THR A 16 0.39 5.89 31.53
CA THR A 16 0.30 7.35 31.67
C THR A 16 1.71 7.91 31.85
N PRO A 17 1.92 9.24 31.72
CA PRO A 17 3.20 9.86 31.96
C PRO A 17 3.77 9.57 33.37
N GLN A 18 2.89 9.34 34.34
CA GLN A 18 3.25 9.02 35.73
C GLN A 18 3.58 7.53 35.93
N LYS A 19 3.05 6.66 35.07
CA LYS A 19 3.28 5.21 35.13
C LYS A 19 3.41 4.65 33.70
N PRO A 20 4.54 4.83 33.02
CA PRO A 20 4.78 4.28 31.70
C PRO A 20 4.76 2.74 31.75
N VAL A 21 4.40 2.12 30.62
CA VAL A 21 4.43 0.65 30.49
C VAL A 21 5.84 0.18 30.21
N ASP A 22 6.35 -0.77 30.97
CA ASP A 22 7.59 -1.47 30.66
C ASP A 22 7.32 -2.58 29.63
N TRP A 23 7.78 -2.36 28.42
CA TRP A 23 7.64 -3.28 27.29
C TRP A 23 8.70 -4.38 27.26
N SER A 24 9.69 -4.34 28.18
CA SER A 24 10.73 -5.38 28.27
C SER A 24 10.23 -6.66 28.91
N GLU A 25 9.14 -6.59 29.69
CA GLU A 25 8.54 -7.72 30.39
C GLU A 25 7.08 -7.98 29.95
N PRO A 26 6.88 -8.64 28.77
CA PRO A 26 5.55 -8.83 28.20
C PRO A 26 4.57 -9.61 29.11
N ASP A 27 5.05 -10.61 29.84
CA ASP A 27 4.21 -11.41 30.75
C ASP A 27 3.65 -10.57 31.91
N LEU A 28 4.50 -9.72 32.48
CA LEU A 28 4.08 -8.80 33.54
C LEU A 28 3.10 -7.77 32.97
N TRP A 29 3.41 -7.23 31.82
CA TRP A 29 2.55 -6.29 31.13
C TRP A 29 1.15 -6.87 30.82
N ILE A 30 1.08 -8.11 30.27
CA ILE A 30 -0.19 -8.78 30.00
C ILE A 30 -1.00 -8.93 31.30
N SER A 31 -0.35 -9.36 32.38
CA SER A 31 -1.04 -9.62 33.67
C SER A 31 -1.51 -8.35 34.37
N GLU A 32 -0.77 -7.25 34.27
CA GLU A 32 -1.08 -5.99 34.94
C GLU A 32 -2.03 -5.07 34.14
N ARG A 33 -2.04 -5.18 32.81
CA ARG A 33 -2.69 -4.20 31.95
C ARG A 33 -3.85 -4.75 31.14
N LEU A 34 -3.92 -6.06 30.96
CA LEU A 34 -4.97 -6.70 30.18
C LEU A 34 -5.88 -7.55 31.06
N THR A 35 -7.17 -7.59 30.70
CA THR A 35 -8.17 -8.43 31.37
C THR A 35 -9.04 -9.14 30.32
N GLY A 36 -9.62 -10.28 30.71
CA GLY A 36 -10.58 -11.01 29.88
C GLY A 36 -10.02 -11.44 28.51
N GLU A 37 -10.80 -11.27 27.45
CA GLU A 37 -10.49 -11.73 26.11
C GLU A 37 -9.20 -11.11 25.55
N ASP A 38 -8.90 -9.86 25.87
CA ASP A 38 -7.69 -9.18 25.42
C ASP A 38 -6.42 -9.79 26.02
N ALA A 39 -6.46 -10.14 27.32
CA ALA A 39 -5.37 -10.85 27.99
C ALA A 39 -5.14 -12.25 27.38
N ASP A 40 -6.23 -12.97 27.06
CA ASP A 40 -6.15 -14.30 26.45
C ASP A 40 -5.61 -14.26 25.03
N ILE A 41 -5.98 -13.24 24.26
CA ILE A 41 -5.43 -13.02 22.91
C ILE A 41 -3.94 -12.70 22.98
N ALA A 42 -3.54 -11.78 23.85
CA ALA A 42 -2.15 -11.37 23.99
C ALA A 42 -1.27 -12.55 24.46
N ARG A 43 -1.74 -13.36 25.42
CA ARG A 43 -1.04 -14.57 25.86
C ARG A 43 -0.89 -15.59 24.73
N ARG A 44 -1.97 -15.89 24.01
CA ARG A 44 -1.92 -16.83 22.90
C ARG A 44 -0.93 -16.40 21.83
N ILE A 45 -0.84 -15.11 21.54
CA ILE A 45 0.13 -14.58 20.59
C ILE A 45 1.55 -14.75 21.13
N TRP A 46 1.79 -14.38 22.38
CA TRP A 46 3.08 -14.49 23.05
C TRP A 46 3.56 -15.93 23.16
N ASP A 47 2.68 -16.85 23.49
CA ASP A 47 3.01 -18.27 23.64
C ASP A 47 3.16 -19.00 22.29
N THR A 48 2.38 -18.61 21.28
CA THR A 48 2.35 -19.33 19.97
C THR A 48 3.63 -19.14 19.18
N ASP A 49 4.32 -18.01 19.34
CA ASP A 49 5.56 -17.72 18.62
C ASP A 49 6.84 -17.91 19.43
N ASN A 50 6.75 -18.69 20.52
CA ASN A 50 7.86 -18.96 21.43
C ASN A 50 8.50 -17.71 22.05
N HIS A 51 7.70 -16.72 22.41
CA HIS A 51 8.14 -15.48 23.06
C HIS A 51 9.04 -14.60 22.17
N ILE A 52 8.92 -14.73 20.84
CA ILE A 52 9.69 -13.93 19.88
C ILE A 52 8.99 -12.60 19.57
N LEU A 53 7.66 -12.65 19.33
CA LEU A 53 6.87 -11.47 19.03
C LEU A 53 6.34 -10.87 20.33
N ASN A 54 6.89 -9.73 20.70
CA ASN A 54 6.29 -8.95 21.78
C ASN A 54 4.80 -8.71 21.45
N PRO A 55 3.84 -8.96 22.37
CA PRO A 55 2.42 -8.68 22.18
C PRO A 55 2.13 -7.28 21.65
N ARG A 56 2.94 -6.28 22.00
CA ARG A 56 2.93 -4.95 21.41
C ARG A 56 3.04 -4.99 19.87
N HIS A 57 3.86 -5.87 19.31
CA HIS A 57 3.99 -6.01 17.85
C HIS A 57 2.82 -6.77 17.22
N SER A 58 2.14 -7.58 17.98
CA SER A 58 0.96 -8.33 17.52
C SER A 58 -0.30 -7.46 17.50
N TYR A 59 -0.38 -6.49 18.40
CA TYR A 59 -1.21 -5.31 18.23
C TYR A 59 -0.58 -4.32 17.24
N GLY A 60 0.52 -4.68 16.58
CA GLY A 60 1.28 -3.86 15.63
C GLY A 60 0.49 -3.39 14.41
N CYS A 61 -0.67 -3.96 14.16
CA CYS A 61 -1.69 -3.37 13.31
C CYS A 61 -2.08 -1.94 13.74
N TYR A 62 -1.79 -1.52 14.97
CA TYR A 62 -2.14 -0.19 15.45
C TYR A 62 -1.37 0.94 14.77
N LEU A 63 -0.20 0.65 14.21
CA LEU A 63 0.58 1.64 13.48
C LEU A 63 -0.21 2.26 12.31
N PHE A 64 -1.11 1.51 11.69
CA PHE A 64 -1.95 2.05 10.63
C PHE A 64 -2.92 3.12 11.13
N LEU A 65 -3.32 3.07 12.42
CA LEU A 65 -4.22 4.05 13.01
C LEU A 65 -3.61 5.46 13.09
N ASN A 66 -2.27 5.54 13.05
CA ASN A 66 -1.51 6.79 13.02
C ASN A 66 -1.19 7.25 11.58
N TYR A 67 -1.48 6.47 10.55
CA TYR A 67 -1.23 6.90 9.18
C TYR A 67 -2.03 8.16 8.82
N PRO A 68 -1.48 9.08 8.01
CA PRO A 68 -2.13 10.35 7.68
C PRO A 68 -3.56 10.23 7.11
N GLN A 69 -3.87 9.09 6.50
CA GLN A 69 -5.22 8.84 5.97
C GLN A 69 -6.23 8.49 7.07
N PHE A 70 -5.80 7.91 8.18
CA PHE A 70 -6.70 7.55 9.29
C PHE A 70 -6.67 8.57 10.41
N GLU A 71 -5.49 8.90 10.91
CA GLU A 71 -5.26 9.85 12.01
C GLU A 71 -6.17 9.59 13.23
N LEU A 72 -6.35 8.31 13.57
CA LEU A 72 -7.24 7.94 14.68
C LEU A 72 -6.51 7.91 16.02
N MET A 73 -5.21 7.68 16.00
CA MET A 73 -4.35 7.68 17.18
C MET A 73 -3.07 8.46 16.92
N GLU A 74 -2.50 8.97 17.98
CA GLU A 74 -1.19 9.63 18.02
C GLU A 74 -0.37 9.10 19.18
N SER A 75 0.95 9.11 19.07
CA SER A 75 1.86 8.79 20.16
C SER A 75 2.52 10.05 20.70
N THR A 76 2.64 10.12 22.02
CA THR A 76 3.45 11.15 22.69
C THR A 76 4.94 10.77 22.63
N PRO A 77 5.86 11.72 22.96
CA PRO A 77 7.29 11.41 23.08
C PRO A 77 7.61 10.27 24.06
N ASP A 78 6.75 10.06 25.07
CA ASP A 78 6.89 9.02 26.08
C ASP A 78 6.27 7.68 25.63
N ASP A 79 6.01 7.52 24.34
CA ASP A 79 5.42 6.32 23.72
C ASP A 79 4.02 5.95 24.26
N ILE A 80 3.29 6.94 24.75
CA ILE A 80 1.90 6.80 25.19
C ILE A 80 1.00 7.06 23.99
N TRP A 81 0.13 6.12 23.68
CA TRP A 81 -0.82 6.24 22.59
C TRP A 81 -2.16 6.74 23.06
N GLN A 82 -2.70 7.73 22.38
CA GLN A 82 -3.99 8.33 22.70
C GLN A 82 -4.82 8.56 21.42
N PRO A 83 -6.16 8.50 21.51
CA PRO A 83 -7.02 8.86 20.41
C PRO A 83 -6.87 10.35 20.08
N THR A 84 -6.67 10.65 18.80
CA THR A 84 -6.77 12.03 18.30
C THR A 84 -8.20 12.56 18.43
N SER A 85 -8.43 13.83 18.15
CA SER A 85 -9.80 14.36 18.08
C SER A 85 -10.66 13.64 17.04
N ARG A 86 -10.06 13.15 15.94
CA ARG A 86 -10.72 12.29 14.94
C ARG A 86 -11.00 10.89 15.48
N GLY A 87 -10.04 10.33 16.24
CA GLY A 87 -10.22 9.05 16.93
C GLY A 87 -11.34 9.09 17.95
N GLN A 88 -11.43 10.15 18.75
CA GLN A 88 -12.53 10.37 19.70
C GLN A 88 -13.89 10.44 19.01
N LYS A 89 -14.00 11.18 17.90
CA LYS A 89 -15.23 11.21 17.08
C LYS A 89 -15.58 9.85 16.51
N PHE A 90 -14.58 9.07 16.07
CA PHE A 90 -14.79 7.71 15.61
C PHE A 90 -15.33 6.79 16.73
N LEU A 91 -14.81 6.93 17.95
CA LEU A 91 -15.30 6.18 19.13
C LEU A 91 -16.75 6.54 19.50
N GLN A 92 -17.14 7.81 19.25
CA GLN A 92 -18.48 8.35 19.50
C GLN A 92 -19.48 8.14 18.37
N ASP A 93 -19.14 7.32 17.35
CA ASP A 93 -19.97 7.08 16.18
C ASP A 93 -20.29 8.33 15.35
N ASP A 94 -19.39 9.34 15.35
CA ASP A 94 -19.59 10.52 14.51
C ASP A 94 -19.74 10.14 13.05
N GLU A 95 -20.91 10.37 12.50
CA GLU A 95 -21.27 9.95 11.14
C GLU A 95 -20.33 10.49 10.07
N LYS A 96 -19.89 11.75 10.21
CA LYS A 96 -18.99 12.37 9.23
C LYS A 96 -17.62 11.69 9.23
N THR A 97 -17.14 11.35 10.40
CA THR A 97 -15.86 10.63 10.56
C THR A 97 -15.96 9.23 10.01
N LEU A 98 -17.01 8.48 10.35
CA LEU A 98 -17.23 7.12 9.83
C LEU A 98 -17.32 7.12 8.30
N ARG A 99 -18.06 8.06 7.74
CA ARG A 99 -18.25 8.15 6.30
C ARG A 99 -16.98 8.55 5.56
N SER A 100 -16.18 9.43 6.15
CA SER A 100 -14.85 9.77 5.61
C SER A 100 -13.91 8.56 5.59
N LEU A 101 -13.95 7.72 6.61
CA LEU A 101 -13.17 6.47 6.66
C LEU A 101 -13.68 5.45 5.63
N ASP A 102 -14.99 5.32 5.48
CA ASP A 102 -15.61 4.44 4.49
C ASP A 102 -15.23 4.84 3.05
N ASP A 103 -15.16 6.13 2.76
CA ASP A 103 -14.68 6.63 1.47
C ASP A 103 -13.21 6.27 1.23
N GLN A 104 -12.36 6.49 2.24
CA GLN A 104 -10.93 6.17 2.15
C GLN A 104 -10.64 4.68 1.98
N GLU A 105 -11.44 3.83 2.62
CA GLU A 105 -11.32 2.37 2.57
C GLU A 105 -12.01 1.74 1.34
N GLY A 106 -12.66 2.53 0.50
CA GLY A 106 -13.39 2.06 -0.67
C GLY A 106 -14.72 1.39 -0.34
N ILE A 107 -15.22 1.52 0.89
CA ILE A 107 -16.52 0.96 1.30
C ILE A 107 -17.66 1.60 0.52
N LEU A 108 -17.61 2.92 0.31
CA LEU A 108 -18.64 3.61 -0.47
C LEU A 108 -18.63 3.18 -1.93
N GLN A 109 -17.46 3.00 -2.53
CA GLN A 109 -17.33 2.46 -3.89
C GLN A 109 -17.94 1.07 -4.01
N LEU A 110 -17.71 0.20 -3.01
CA LEU A 110 -18.28 -1.15 -3.03
C LEU A 110 -19.82 -1.12 -2.88
N LEU A 111 -20.36 -0.22 -2.07
CA LEU A 111 -21.80 0.01 -1.97
C LEU A 111 -22.40 0.52 -3.28
N GLU A 112 -21.71 1.42 -4.00
CA GLU A 112 -22.12 1.89 -5.32
C GLU A 112 -22.21 0.75 -6.34
N LEU A 113 -21.18 -0.11 -6.38
CA LEU A 113 -21.16 -1.28 -7.24
C LEU A 113 -22.33 -2.24 -6.97
N LEU A 114 -22.68 -2.42 -5.69
CA LEU A 114 -23.82 -3.24 -5.29
C LEU A 114 -25.16 -2.55 -5.55
N ALA A 115 -25.24 -1.24 -5.39
CA ALA A 115 -26.49 -0.47 -5.60
C ALA A 115 -26.93 -0.47 -7.08
N GLY A 116 -25.97 -0.53 -8.00
CA GLY A 116 -26.25 -0.63 -9.44
C GLY A 116 -26.73 -2.02 -9.90
N ARG A 117 -26.84 -3.00 -8.99
CA ARG A 117 -27.17 -4.39 -9.29
C ARG A 117 -28.21 -4.92 -8.32
N GLU A 118 -29.05 -5.82 -8.79
CA GLU A 118 -30.04 -6.47 -7.91
C GLU A 118 -29.33 -7.43 -6.93
N MET A 119 -28.39 -8.22 -7.44
CA MET A 119 -27.60 -9.18 -6.70
C MET A 119 -26.26 -9.43 -7.42
N SER A 120 -25.18 -9.62 -6.69
CA SER A 120 -23.85 -9.85 -7.27
C SER A 120 -23.09 -10.93 -6.52
N ARG A 121 -22.37 -11.78 -7.25
CA ARG A 121 -21.37 -12.67 -6.66
C ARG A 121 -20.03 -11.94 -6.53
N ARG A 122 -19.14 -12.45 -5.69
CA ARG A 122 -17.77 -11.87 -5.56
C ARG A 122 -17.03 -11.82 -6.90
N ALA A 123 -17.22 -12.83 -7.74
CA ALA A 123 -16.58 -12.88 -9.05
C ALA A 123 -17.04 -11.71 -9.95
N ASP A 124 -18.29 -11.30 -9.84
CA ASP A 124 -18.88 -10.22 -10.65
C ASP A 124 -18.38 -8.83 -10.20
N LEU A 125 -18.04 -8.70 -8.92
CA LEU A 125 -17.52 -7.45 -8.32
C LEU A 125 -16.01 -7.30 -8.50
N LEU A 126 -15.29 -8.41 -8.67
CA LEU A 126 -13.83 -8.46 -8.64
C LEU A 126 -13.14 -7.58 -9.70
N PRO A 127 -13.58 -7.54 -10.97
CA PRO A 127 -12.92 -6.72 -12.00
C PRO A 127 -12.97 -5.23 -11.69
N GLU A 128 -14.13 -4.71 -11.28
CA GLU A 128 -14.31 -3.28 -10.97
C GLU A 128 -13.63 -2.91 -9.65
N TRP A 129 -13.67 -3.81 -8.67
CA TRP A 129 -12.92 -3.66 -7.43
C TRP A 129 -11.40 -3.61 -7.66
N GLN A 130 -10.90 -4.48 -8.54
CA GLN A 130 -9.49 -4.47 -8.95
C GLN A 130 -9.12 -3.16 -9.64
N ALA A 131 -9.95 -2.66 -10.56
CA ALA A 131 -9.72 -1.39 -11.24
C ALA A 131 -9.66 -0.22 -10.24
N PHE A 132 -10.59 -0.19 -9.28
CA PHE A 132 -10.59 0.80 -8.21
C PHE A 132 -9.31 0.73 -7.35
N LEU A 133 -8.91 -0.47 -6.90
CA LEU A 133 -7.70 -0.62 -6.08
C LEU A 133 -6.43 -0.21 -6.82
N HIS A 134 -6.30 -0.54 -8.10
CA HIS A 134 -5.15 -0.13 -8.91
C HIS A 134 -5.03 1.39 -9.04
N GLN A 135 -6.16 2.09 -9.05
CA GLN A 135 -6.20 3.55 -9.16
C GLN A 135 -5.93 4.24 -7.82
N HIS A 136 -6.41 3.68 -6.69
CA HIS A 136 -6.46 4.35 -5.41
C HIS A 136 -5.57 3.74 -4.32
N SER A 137 -4.90 2.62 -4.59
CA SER A 137 -4.09 1.90 -3.61
C SER A 137 -2.82 1.31 -4.20
N LYS A 138 -2.00 0.70 -3.32
CA LYS A 138 -0.82 -0.09 -3.71
C LYS A 138 -1.12 -1.59 -3.85
N PHE A 139 -2.36 -2.01 -3.65
CA PHE A 139 -2.73 -3.43 -3.78
C PHE A 139 -2.79 -3.82 -5.26
N ALA A 140 -1.83 -4.64 -5.70
CA ALA A 140 -1.69 -5.06 -7.09
C ALA A 140 -1.81 -6.57 -7.29
N SER A 141 -1.54 -7.38 -6.25
CA SER A 141 -1.61 -8.84 -6.39
C SER A 141 -3.05 -9.33 -6.39
N ALA A 142 -3.34 -10.37 -7.20
CA ALA A 142 -4.66 -10.97 -7.24
C ALA A 142 -5.14 -11.48 -5.87
N SER A 143 -4.23 -11.95 -5.02
CA SER A 143 -4.52 -12.37 -3.66
C SER A 143 -4.96 -11.20 -2.78
N SER A 144 -4.22 -10.09 -2.81
CA SER A 144 -4.56 -8.88 -2.05
C SER A 144 -5.90 -8.29 -2.49
N VAL A 145 -6.17 -8.25 -3.80
CA VAL A 145 -7.45 -7.77 -4.36
C VAL A 145 -8.62 -8.60 -3.85
N LYS A 146 -8.49 -9.94 -3.88
CA LYS A 146 -9.53 -10.85 -3.36
C LYS A 146 -9.74 -10.71 -1.85
N SER A 147 -8.65 -10.60 -1.08
CA SER A 147 -8.68 -10.47 0.37
C SER A 147 -9.33 -9.15 0.80
N THR A 148 -8.99 -8.04 0.14
CA THR A 148 -9.60 -6.74 0.44
C THR A 148 -11.08 -6.70 0.10
N LEU A 149 -11.51 -7.24 -1.04
CA LEU A 149 -12.94 -7.36 -1.37
C LEU A 149 -13.69 -8.15 -0.29
N TYR A 150 -13.13 -9.29 0.11
CA TYR A 150 -13.72 -10.15 1.13
C TYR A 150 -13.90 -9.40 2.46
N SER A 151 -12.85 -8.78 2.97
CA SER A 151 -12.90 -8.06 4.26
C SER A 151 -13.87 -6.87 4.23
N ARG A 152 -13.99 -6.14 3.10
CA ARG A 152 -14.95 -5.04 2.98
C ARG A 152 -16.40 -5.54 2.92
N LEU A 153 -16.66 -6.63 2.20
CA LEU A 153 -18.01 -7.25 2.19
C LEU A 153 -18.42 -7.71 3.59
N TYR A 154 -17.51 -8.32 4.36
CA TYR A 154 -17.80 -8.69 5.74
C TYR A 154 -18.08 -7.48 6.63
N ASN A 155 -17.28 -6.42 6.49
CA ASN A 155 -17.54 -5.17 7.22
C ASN A 155 -18.94 -4.61 6.92
N LEU A 156 -19.38 -4.66 5.66
CA LEU A 156 -20.71 -4.21 5.26
C LEU A 156 -21.84 -5.11 5.80
N ILE A 157 -21.60 -6.42 5.89
CA ILE A 157 -22.53 -7.36 6.49
C ILE A 157 -22.67 -7.11 7.99
N ASP A 158 -21.55 -6.97 8.70
CA ASP A 158 -21.53 -6.68 10.15
C ASP A 158 -22.26 -5.37 10.53
N ARG A 159 -22.42 -4.49 9.55
CA ARG A 159 -23.11 -3.20 9.70
C ARG A 159 -24.52 -3.20 9.13
N ASP A 160 -25.07 -4.34 8.76
CA ASP A 160 -26.38 -4.50 8.13
C ASP A 160 -26.57 -3.67 6.85
N MET A 161 -25.47 -3.32 6.16
CA MET A 161 -25.51 -2.56 4.91
C MET A 161 -25.60 -3.46 3.68
N VAL A 162 -25.22 -4.72 3.82
CA VAL A 162 -25.27 -5.74 2.78
C VAL A 162 -25.76 -7.06 3.37
N ASN A 163 -26.71 -7.70 2.69
CA ASN A 163 -27.13 -9.05 2.97
C ASN A 163 -26.36 -10.05 2.09
N ARG A 164 -26.05 -11.21 2.67
CA ARG A 164 -25.50 -12.34 1.94
C ARG A 164 -26.51 -13.46 1.84
N GLU A 165 -26.81 -13.86 0.61
CA GLU A 165 -27.68 -14.99 0.28
C GLU A 165 -26.87 -16.05 -0.49
N GLY A 166 -26.43 -17.08 0.22
CA GLY A 166 -25.51 -18.09 -0.32
C GLY A 166 -24.18 -17.51 -0.76
N MET A 167 -23.93 -17.45 -2.07
CA MET A 167 -22.71 -16.87 -2.66
C MET A 167 -22.88 -15.46 -3.20
N SER A 168 -24.07 -14.88 -3.07
CA SER A 168 -24.44 -13.59 -3.64
C SER A 168 -24.65 -12.54 -2.54
N TYR A 169 -24.48 -11.28 -2.90
CA TYR A 169 -24.54 -10.12 -2.02
C TYR A 169 -25.53 -9.12 -2.60
N ARG A 170 -26.33 -8.52 -1.72
CA ARG A 170 -27.34 -7.50 -2.05
C ARG A 170 -27.22 -6.33 -1.08
N ILE A 171 -27.26 -5.11 -1.59
CA ILE A 171 -27.35 -3.93 -0.74
C ILE A 171 -28.69 -3.87 -0.02
N THR A 172 -28.68 -3.51 1.25
CA THR A 172 -29.89 -3.29 2.06
C THR A 172 -30.39 -1.85 1.97
N ASP A 173 -31.56 -1.57 2.55
CA ASP A 173 -32.07 -0.19 2.68
C ASP A 173 -31.13 0.65 3.57
N THR A 174 -30.55 0.07 4.62
CA THR A 174 -29.51 0.71 5.45
C THR A 174 -28.29 1.08 4.61
N GLY A 175 -27.81 0.18 3.75
CA GLY A 175 -26.70 0.46 2.85
C GLY A 175 -27.02 1.54 1.83
N ARG A 176 -28.21 1.55 1.25
CA ARG A 176 -28.68 2.61 0.33
C ARG A 176 -28.81 3.96 1.02
N ALA A 177 -29.39 3.99 2.22
CA ALA A 177 -29.48 5.21 3.02
C ALA A 177 -28.08 5.76 3.38
N TRP A 178 -27.16 4.88 3.73
CA TRP A 178 -25.78 5.26 4.00
C TRP A 178 -25.09 5.82 2.75
N LEU A 179 -25.28 5.22 1.60
CA LEU A 179 -24.73 5.68 0.32
C LEU A 179 -25.28 7.05 -0.08
N GLY A 180 -26.56 7.31 0.14
CA GLY A 180 -27.23 8.57 -0.20
C GLY A 180 -26.83 9.79 0.64
N LYS A 181 -26.12 9.61 1.75
CA LYS A 181 -25.65 10.71 2.59
C LYS A 181 -24.52 11.49 1.93
N ALA A 182 -24.49 12.81 2.12
CA ALA A 182 -23.41 13.63 1.58
C ALA A 182 -22.05 13.29 2.19
N LEU A 183 -21.01 13.16 1.36
CA LEU A 183 -19.66 13.05 1.82
C LEU A 183 -19.21 14.38 2.47
N PRO A 184 -18.49 14.33 3.61
CA PRO A 184 -17.83 15.53 4.11
C PRO A 184 -16.84 16.02 3.02
N ALA A 185 -16.77 17.34 2.84
CA ALA A 185 -15.82 17.90 1.87
C ALA A 185 -14.41 17.37 2.18
N ARG A 186 -13.82 16.67 1.21
CA ARG A 186 -12.44 16.22 1.33
C ARG A 186 -11.56 17.45 1.52
N LYS A 187 -10.88 17.54 2.65
CA LYS A 187 -9.71 18.40 2.72
C LYS A 187 -8.69 17.78 1.78
N SER A 188 -8.41 18.48 0.67
CA SER A 188 -7.31 18.07 -0.20
C SER A 188 -6.04 18.03 0.67
N ASP A 189 -5.34 16.90 0.65
CA ASP A 189 -4.02 16.83 1.25
C ASP A 189 -3.02 17.39 0.21
N PRO A 190 -2.49 18.61 0.42
CA PRO A 190 -1.58 19.24 -0.55
C PRO A 190 -0.35 18.38 -0.82
N ARG A 191 0.08 17.58 0.16
CA ARG A 191 1.19 16.65 0.03
C ARG A 191 0.85 15.50 -0.92
N LYS A 192 -0.36 14.96 -0.83
CA LYS A 192 -0.83 13.90 -1.74
C LYS A 192 -0.97 14.41 -3.16
N GLU A 193 -1.55 15.59 -3.34
CA GLU A 193 -1.67 16.25 -4.65
C GLU A 193 -0.29 16.50 -5.27
N LEU A 194 0.67 16.98 -4.49
CA LEU A 194 2.05 17.16 -4.94
C LEU A 194 2.69 15.83 -5.36
N LEU A 195 2.57 14.79 -4.56
CA LEU A 195 3.12 13.47 -4.90
C LEU A 195 2.51 12.88 -6.18
N GLU A 196 1.22 13.05 -6.37
CA GLU A 196 0.53 12.61 -7.60
C GLU A 196 0.95 13.45 -8.81
N ALA A 197 1.12 14.75 -8.64
CA ALA A 197 1.64 15.64 -9.69
C ALA A 197 3.07 15.25 -10.09
N VAL A 198 3.95 14.99 -9.12
CA VAL A 198 5.32 14.51 -9.38
C VAL A 198 5.32 13.15 -10.10
N LYS A 199 4.47 12.22 -9.70
CA LYS A 199 4.35 10.93 -10.39
C LYS A 199 3.90 11.09 -11.84
N ARG A 200 2.89 11.94 -12.10
CA ARG A 200 2.41 12.23 -13.47
C ARG A 200 3.52 12.86 -14.30
N TYR A 201 4.20 13.86 -13.75
CA TYR A 201 5.33 14.51 -14.43
C TYR A 201 6.43 13.50 -14.77
N ASN A 202 6.90 12.71 -13.82
CA ASN A 202 7.93 11.71 -14.05
C ASN A 202 7.51 10.65 -15.08
N LYS A 203 6.24 10.24 -15.09
CA LYS A 203 5.71 9.34 -16.11
C LYS A 203 5.78 9.98 -17.50
N GLN A 204 5.34 11.21 -17.61
CA GLN A 204 5.38 11.97 -18.88
C GLN A 204 6.82 12.15 -19.36
N GLN A 205 7.77 12.51 -18.49
CA GLN A 205 9.18 12.65 -18.85
C GLN A 205 9.78 11.32 -19.35
N LYS A 206 9.43 10.21 -18.72
CA LYS A 206 9.87 8.88 -19.18
C LYS A 206 9.30 8.51 -20.55
N GLU A 207 8.07 8.87 -20.82
CA GLU A 207 7.43 8.65 -22.13
C GLU A 207 8.10 9.50 -23.22
N LEU A 208 8.33 10.78 -22.96
CA LEU A 208 9.05 11.68 -23.87
C LEU A 208 10.48 11.20 -24.15
N LEU A 209 11.20 10.76 -23.09
CA LEU A 209 12.54 10.21 -23.25
C LEU A 209 12.53 8.93 -24.09
N ARG A 210 11.57 8.05 -23.88
CA ARG A 210 11.42 6.83 -24.71
C ARG A 210 11.15 7.17 -26.17
N GLU A 211 10.31 8.16 -26.42
CA GLU A 211 10.02 8.63 -27.79
C GLU A 211 11.28 9.20 -28.44
N GLN A 212 12.02 10.07 -27.76
CA GLN A 212 13.28 10.61 -28.27
C GLN A 212 14.30 9.51 -28.57
N ILE A 213 14.47 8.54 -27.68
CA ILE A 213 15.35 7.39 -27.88
C ILE A 213 14.87 6.54 -29.07
N SER A 214 13.55 6.31 -29.21
CA SER A 214 12.99 5.49 -30.29
C SER A 214 13.16 6.09 -31.69
N THR A 215 13.26 7.41 -31.77
CA THR A 215 13.47 8.15 -33.03
C THR A 215 14.92 8.54 -33.29
N MET A 216 15.81 8.33 -32.32
CA MET A 216 17.22 8.70 -32.42
C MET A 216 17.95 7.91 -33.52
N ASN A 217 18.90 8.53 -34.18
CA ASN A 217 19.77 7.85 -35.15
C ASN A 217 20.50 6.68 -34.47
N PRO A 218 20.59 5.49 -35.10
CA PRO A 218 21.23 4.31 -34.48
C PRO A 218 22.63 4.57 -33.90
N TYR A 219 23.49 5.21 -34.67
CA TYR A 219 24.85 5.54 -34.24
C TYR A 219 24.88 6.50 -33.04
N LYS A 220 23.96 7.49 -33.00
CA LYS A 220 23.81 8.36 -31.81
C LYS A 220 23.30 7.60 -30.60
N PHE A 221 22.49 6.57 -30.81
CA PHE A 221 22.01 5.72 -29.73
C PHE A 221 23.15 4.85 -29.17
N GLU A 222 24.03 4.31 -30.01
CA GLU A 222 25.26 3.62 -29.58
C GLU A 222 26.18 4.56 -28.80
N GLN A 223 26.39 5.79 -29.26
CA GLN A 223 27.13 6.81 -28.51
C GLN A 223 26.50 7.13 -27.16
N LEU A 224 25.17 7.24 -27.08
CA LEU A 224 24.46 7.44 -25.81
C LEU A 224 24.70 6.28 -24.84
N VAL A 225 24.68 5.03 -25.35
CA VAL A 225 24.99 3.85 -24.53
C VAL A 225 26.45 3.87 -24.05
N GLY A 226 27.39 4.30 -24.89
CA GLY A 226 28.78 4.51 -24.47
C GLY A 226 28.89 5.51 -23.30
N GLN A 227 28.26 6.67 -23.43
CA GLN A 227 28.23 7.70 -22.38
C GLN A 227 27.55 7.17 -21.09
N LEU A 228 26.54 6.33 -21.23
CA LEU A 228 25.90 5.69 -20.08
C LEU A 228 26.86 4.73 -19.35
N LEU A 229 27.64 3.93 -20.08
CA LEU A 229 28.64 3.04 -19.48
C LEU A 229 29.72 3.86 -18.75
N GLU A 230 30.21 4.94 -19.35
CA GLU A 230 31.13 5.87 -18.69
C GLU A 230 30.57 6.43 -17.39
N ALA A 231 29.30 6.88 -17.41
CA ALA A 231 28.60 7.39 -16.22
C ALA A 231 28.35 6.31 -15.17
N MET A 232 28.32 5.04 -15.55
CA MET A 232 28.24 3.89 -14.64
C MET A 232 29.59 3.45 -14.09
N GLY A 233 30.69 4.12 -14.47
CA GLY A 233 32.04 3.84 -13.96
C GLY A 233 32.86 2.84 -14.82
N TYR A 234 32.43 2.59 -16.06
CA TYR A 234 33.22 1.85 -17.00
C TYR A 234 34.39 2.73 -17.54
N GLU A 235 35.51 2.16 -17.69
CA GLU A 235 36.72 2.78 -18.28
C GLU A 235 36.94 2.24 -19.70
N GLN A 236 37.75 2.93 -20.48
CA GLN A 236 38.10 2.54 -21.86
C GLN A 236 36.88 2.20 -22.72
N VAL A 237 35.83 3.04 -22.61
CA VAL A 237 34.62 2.84 -23.39
C VAL A 237 34.83 3.24 -24.85
N GLU A 238 34.59 2.31 -25.76
CA GLU A 238 34.69 2.51 -27.20
C GLU A 238 33.40 2.14 -27.89
N VAL A 239 32.91 3.04 -28.76
CA VAL A 239 31.82 2.75 -29.70
C VAL A 239 32.45 2.25 -31.01
N THR A 240 32.12 1.03 -31.40
CA THR A 240 32.73 0.39 -32.56
C THR A 240 32.20 1.01 -33.89
N LYS A 241 32.97 0.86 -34.96
CA LYS A 241 32.56 1.34 -36.30
C LYS A 241 31.68 0.29 -36.97
N ALA A 242 30.58 0.73 -37.60
CA ALA A 242 29.52 -0.08 -38.21
C ALA A 242 29.94 -1.08 -39.31
N SER A 243 31.22 -1.31 -39.56
CA SER A 243 31.68 -2.26 -40.56
C SER A 243 32.65 -3.30 -39.97
N GLY A 244 32.16 -4.53 -39.80
CA GLY A 244 33.01 -5.68 -39.43
C GLY A 244 33.04 -6.07 -37.95
N ASP A 245 32.15 -5.51 -37.15
CA ASP A 245 32.14 -5.62 -35.67
C ASP A 245 31.46 -6.89 -35.11
N LYS A 246 31.00 -7.80 -35.96
CA LYS A 246 30.29 -9.04 -35.57
C LYS A 246 29.10 -8.83 -34.63
N GLY A 247 28.48 -7.61 -34.67
CA GLY A 247 27.34 -7.24 -33.84
C GLY A 247 27.73 -6.72 -32.44
N VAL A 248 28.94 -6.22 -32.29
CA VAL A 248 29.40 -5.50 -31.10
C VAL A 248 29.32 -4.01 -31.36
N ASP A 249 28.56 -3.28 -30.57
CA ASP A 249 28.34 -1.84 -30.80
C ASP A 249 29.11 -0.97 -29.78
N VAL A 250 29.27 -1.44 -28.55
CA VAL A 250 30.05 -0.74 -27.49
C VAL A 250 30.85 -1.74 -26.69
N ILE A 251 32.09 -1.37 -26.33
CA ILE A 251 32.96 -2.12 -25.46
C ILE A 251 33.33 -1.22 -24.28
N GLY A 252 33.36 -1.74 -23.06
CA GLY A 252 33.82 -1.03 -21.88
C GLY A 252 34.49 -1.96 -20.88
N GLN A 253 35.34 -1.41 -20.01
CA GLN A 253 36.00 -2.14 -18.96
C GLN A 253 35.55 -1.65 -17.60
N VAL A 254 35.30 -2.58 -16.67
CA VAL A 254 35.01 -2.25 -15.29
C VAL A 254 35.91 -3.04 -14.36
N GLN A 255 36.42 -2.38 -13.34
CA GLN A 255 37.27 -3.00 -12.34
C GLN A 255 36.41 -3.52 -11.16
N VAL A 256 36.51 -4.81 -10.89
CA VAL A 256 35.83 -5.45 -9.77
C VAL A 256 36.87 -6.05 -8.84
N GLY A 257 37.23 -5.35 -7.77
CA GLY A 257 38.31 -5.70 -6.90
C GLY A 257 39.66 -5.62 -7.65
N ILE A 258 40.38 -6.75 -7.78
CA ILE A 258 41.67 -6.84 -8.51
C ILE A 258 41.49 -7.32 -9.96
N THR A 259 40.27 -7.56 -10.41
CA THR A 259 39.99 -8.12 -11.75
C THR A 259 39.38 -7.04 -12.64
N THR A 260 39.91 -6.90 -13.85
CA THR A 260 39.33 -6.09 -14.90
C THR A 260 38.42 -6.96 -15.77
N ILE A 261 37.19 -6.60 -15.90
CA ILE A 261 36.18 -7.27 -16.74
C ILE A 261 35.94 -6.40 -17.98
N THR A 262 36.09 -7.00 -19.16
CA THR A 262 35.69 -6.35 -20.43
C THR A 262 34.26 -6.76 -20.78
N GLU A 263 33.37 -5.82 -20.82
CA GLU A 263 32.00 -6.03 -21.30
C GLU A 263 31.84 -5.63 -22.76
N VAL A 264 31.09 -6.44 -23.46
CA VAL A 264 30.75 -6.25 -24.88
C VAL A 264 29.25 -6.07 -24.99
N VAL A 265 28.80 -4.93 -25.47
CA VAL A 265 27.42 -4.55 -25.52
C VAL A 265 26.93 -4.52 -26.96
N GLN A 266 25.87 -5.26 -27.26
CA GLN A 266 25.11 -5.13 -28.49
C GLN A 266 23.88 -4.28 -28.22
N VAL A 267 23.72 -3.21 -28.97
CA VAL A 267 22.64 -2.24 -28.84
C VAL A 267 21.52 -2.52 -29.85
N LYS A 268 20.34 -2.89 -29.38
CA LYS A 268 19.18 -3.14 -30.23
C LYS A 268 18.05 -2.19 -29.88
N ARG A 269 17.67 -1.36 -30.82
CA ARG A 269 16.52 -0.48 -30.71
C ARG A 269 15.30 -1.17 -31.31
N MET A 270 14.37 -1.60 -30.45
CA MET A 270 13.13 -2.25 -30.87
C MET A 270 11.93 -1.50 -30.28
N GLN A 271 10.87 -1.36 -31.09
CA GLN A 271 9.61 -0.75 -30.64
C GLN A 271 8.73 -1.72 -29.83
N ASN A 272 8.98 -3.03 -29.95
CA ASN A 272 8.22 -4.09 -29.27
C ASN A 272 9.03 -4.74 -28.15
N THR A 273 8.33 -5.42 -27.24
CA THR A 273 8.96 -6.17 -26.15
C THR A 273 9.92 -7.23 -26.69
N ILE A 274 11.16 -7.22 -26.23
CA ILE A 274 12.14 -8.24 -26.58
C ILE A 274 11.80 -9.51 -25.78
N THR A 275 11.35 -10.55 -26.47
CA THR A 275 11.23 -11.91 -25.89
C THR A 275 12.59 -12.60 -26.02
N ARG A 276 13.08 -13.22 -24.95
CA ARG A 276 14.25 -14.10 -25.04
C ARG A 276 13.93 -15.25 -26.01
N PRO A 277 14.77 -15.54 -27.00
CA PRO A 277 14.68 -16.83 -27.69
C PRO A 277 15.00 -17.91 -26.66
N TYR A 278 14.21 -18.98 -26.65
CA TYR A 278 14.41 -20.17 -25.82
C TYR A 278 15.66 -20.90 -26.24
#